data_1bc1963c1baafd857b1b5089e70308d9
#
_entry.id   1bc1963c1baafd857b1b5089e70308d9
#
_cell.length_a   1.000
_cell.length_b   1.000
_cell.length_c   1.000
_cell.angle_alpha   90.00
_cell.angle_beta   90.00
_cell.angle_gamma   90.00
#
_symmetry.space_group_name_H-M   'P 1'
#
loop_
_entity.id
_entity.type
_entity.pdbx_description
1 polymer ?
#
loop_
_entity_poly.entity_id
_entity_poly.type
_entity_poly.pdbx_seq_one_letter_code
_entity_poly.pdbx_strand_id
1 'polypeptide(L)'
;FAAMPILHIMQIDKLKVMATVSEQYYPVVKVGQSVDITVDIFPGETFEGKVSRINPVLDAQTRTFGVEITIPNANERLRPGMYARATFNMGTRAGVMVDDVAVQKQAGSAERFVYVIKDGVAEFRFVRDGRRVGDKVNIIDGLEAGEQVATTSFIRLTNGKKVEIIAE
;
A
#
# COMPACT_ATOMS: atom_id res chain seq x y z
N PHE A 1 24.44 -50.24 -1.51
CA PHE A 1 25.04 -49.24 -0.60
C PHE A 1 24.48 -47.88 -0.97
N ALA A 2 23.67 -47.29 -0.09
CA ALA A 2 23.27 -45.92 -0.26
C ALA A 2 24.47 -45.01 0.00
N ALA A 3 24.93 -44.27 -1.01
CA ALA A 3 25.98 -43.27 -0.85
C ALA A 3 25.47 -42.16 0.05
N MET A 4 26.03 -42.02 1.23
CA MET A 4 25.75 -40.83 2.08
C MET A 4 26.53 -39.65 1.50
N PRO A 5 25.87 -38.48 1.30
CA PRO A 5 26.57 -37.28 0.88
C PRO A 5 27.54 -36.83 1.99
N ILE A 6 28.82 -36.62 1.62
CA ILE A 6 29.88 -36.25 2.56
C ILE A 6 30.01 -34.69 2.64
N LEU A 7 29.60 -33.96 1.60
CA LEU A 7 29.78 -32.51 1.49
C LEU A 7 28.65 -31.90 0.70
N HIS A 8 28.12 -30.78 1.23
CA HIS A 8 27.21 -29.89 0.51
C HIS A 8 27.91 -28.54 0.24
N ILE A 9 28.05 -28.20 -1.03
CA ILE A 9 28.57 -26.90 -1.46
C ILE A 9 27.40 -26.04 -1.89
N MET A 10 27.28 -24.83 -1.32
CA MET A 10 26.24 -23.85 -1.69
C MET A 10 26.91 -22.55 -2.12
N GLN A 11 26.43 -21.99 -3.23
CA GLN A 11 26.79 -20.66 -3.66
C GLN A 11 25.86 -19.67 -2.95
N ILE A 12 26.41 -18.69 -2.25
CA ILE A 12 25.66 -17.74 -1.40
C ILE A 12 25.90 -16.27 -1.77
N ASP A 13 26.58 -15.99 -2.87
CA ASP A 13 26.78 -14.64 -3.42
C ASP A 13 25.45 -13.95 -3.84
N LYS A 14 24.45 -14.77 -4.16
CA LYS A 14 23.07 -14.35 -4.42
C LYS A 14 22.13 -15.28 -3.68
N LEU A 15 21.23 -14.69 -2.91
CA LEU A 15 20.20 -15.44 -2.19
C LEU A 15 18.84 -15.20 -2.80
N LYS A 16 17.95 -16.18 -2.60
CA LYS A 16 16.55 -16.10 -3.00
C LYS A 16 15.66 -16.10 -1.76
N VAL A 17 14.77 -15.15 -1.69
CA VAL A 17 13.69 -15.10 -0.70
C VAL A 17 12.39 -15.46 -1.39
N MET A 18 11.67 -16.42 -0.83
CA MET A 18 10.31 -16.75 -1.25
C MET A 18 9.33 -16.01 -0.36
N ALA A 19 8.63 -15.06 -0.92
CA ALA A 19 7.59 -14.30 -0.22
C ALA A 19 6.21 -14.76 -0.68
N THR A 20 5.25 -14.80 0.25
CA THR A 20 3.86 -15.08 -0.04
C THR A 20 3.06 -13.77 0.02
N VAL A 21 2.37 -13.44 -1.06
CA VAL A 21 1.67 -12.16 -1.24
C VAL A 21 0.19 -12.40 -1.51
N SER A 22 -0.70 -11.60 -0.91
CA SER A 22 -2.15 -11.71 -1.13
C SER A 22 -2.53 -11.39 -2.58
N GLU A 23 -3.50 -12.12 -3.13
CA GLU A 23 -3.98 -12.02 -4.52
C GLU A 23 -4.35 -10.60 -4.94
N GLN A 24 -4.88 -9.77 -4.02
CA GLN A 24 -5.25 -8.38 -4.30
C GLN A 24 -4.09 -7.51 -4.81
N TYR A 25 -2.85 -7.90 -4.53
CA TYR A 25 -1.65 -7.19 -4.96
C TYR A 25 -1.08 -7.72 -6.28
N TYR A 26 -1.66 -8.78 -6.84
CA TYR A 26 -1.17 -9.37 -8.10
C TYR A 26 -1.06 -8.34 -9.25
N PRO A 27 -2.01 -7.39 -9.44
CA PRO A 27 -1.93 -6.41 -10.52
C PRO A 27 -0.79 -5.38 -10.35
N VAL A 28 -0.31 -5.18 -9.12
CA VAL A 28 0.66 -4.11 -8.79
C VAL A 28 2.08 -4.62 -8.55
N VAL A 29 2.25 -5.89 -8.20
CA VAL A 29 3.59 -6.50 -8.06
C VAL A 29 4.12 -6.86 -9.44
N LYS A 30 5.36 -6.46 -9.73
CA LYS A 30 5.98 -6.67 -11.05
C LYS A 30 7.38 -7.25 -10.92
N VAL A 31 7.78 -8.06 -11.89
CA VAL A 31 9.18 -8.52 -12.00
C VAL A 31 10.09 -7.29 -12.22
N GLY A 32 11.23 -7.29 -11.54
CA GLY A 32 12.19 -6.18 -11.52
C GLY A 32 11.90 -5.12 -10.45
N GLN A 33 10.77 -5.20 -9.75
CA GLN A 33 10.45 -4.27 -8.67
C GLN A 33 11.43 -4.42 -7.50
N SER A 34 11.93 -3.29 -6.97
CA SER A 34 12.75 -3.26 -5.76
C SER A 34 11.91 -3.59 -4.52
N VAL A 35 12.51 -4.35 -3.61
CA VAL A 35 11.89 -4.81 -2.36
C VAL A 35 12.90 -4.63 -1.25
N ASP A 36 12.47 -4.04 -0.15
CA ASP A 36 13.27 -3.89 1.05
C ASP A 36 13.18 -5.16 1.89
N ILE A 37 14.32 -5.76 2.18
CA ILE A 37 14.42 -6.98 2.98
C ILE A 37 15.06 -6.66 4.32
N THR A 38 14.39 -7.03 5.39
CA THR A 38 14.94 -6.97 6.75
C THR A 38 15.05 -8.37 7.33
N VAL A 39 16.09 -8.60 8.10
CA VAL A 39 16.32 -9.87 8.82
C VAL A 39 16.53 -9.59 10.30
N ASP A 40 15.99 -10.42 11.16
CA ASP A 40 15.99 -10.17 12.61
C ASP A 40 17.41 -10.17 13.23
N ILE A 41 18.37 -10.84 12.57
CA ILE A 41 19.76 -10.91 13.03
C ILE A 41 20.51 -9.57 12.82
N PHE A 42 20.05 -8.73 11.89
CA PHE A 42 20.63 -7.40 11.61
C PHE A 42 19.57 -6.32 11.81
N PRO A 43 19.22 -6.00 13.07
CA PRO A 43 18.18 -5.04 13.37
C PRO A 43 18.56 -3.63 12.86
N GLY A 44 17.63 -2.99 12.16
CA GLY A 44 17.83 -1.64 11.60
C GLY A 44 18.56 -1.62 10.25
N GLU A 45 19.03 -2.74 9.75
CA GLU A 45 19.61 -2.83 8.41
C GLU A 45 18.57 -3.30 7.39
N THR A 46 18.64 -2.70 6.20
CA THR A 46 17.80 -3.06 5.06
C THR A 46 18.67 -3.53 3.91
N PHE A 47 18.33 -4.67 3.35
CA PHE A 47 18.98 -5.23 2.17
C PHE A 47 18.07 -5.04 0.97
N GLU A 48 18.59 -4.48 -0.11
CA GLU A 48 17.81 -4.32 -1.34
C GLU A 48 17.75 -5.64 -2.11
N GLY A 49 16.52 -6.10 -2.38
CA GLY A 49 16.23 -7.21 -3.26
C GLY A 49 15.44 -6.76 -4.48
N LYS A 50 15.37 -7.64 -5.48
CA LYS A 50 14.54 -7.42 -6.68
C LYS A 50 13.66 -8.64 -6.92
N VAL A 51 12.40 -8.38 -7.28
CA VAL A 51 11.48 -9.44 -7.73
C VAL A 51 12.06 -10.08 -8.99
N SER A 52 12.46 -11.34 -8.88
CA SER A 52 13.01 -12.12 -10.00
C SER A 52 11.93 -12.92 -10.71
N ARG A 53 10.92 -13.38 -9.97
CA ARG A 53 9.85 -14.21 -10.52
C ARG A 53 8.57 -14.07 -9.71
N ILE A 54 7.44 -14.12 -10.41
CA ILE A 54 6.10 -14.20 -9.82
C ILE A 54 5.52 -15.54 -10.24
N ASN A 55 5.03 -16.32 -9.26
CA ASN A 55 4.35 -17.57 -9.56
C ASN A 55 2.99 -17.26 -10.21
N PRO A 56 2.70 -17.77 -11.40
CA PRO A 56 1.40 -17.53 -12.06
C PRO A 56 0.25 -18.30 -11.41
N VAL A 57 0.55 -19.27 -10.55
CA VAL A 57 -0.47 -20.09 -9.87
C VAL A 57 -0.78 -19.46 -8.52
N LEU A 58 -2.06 -19.18 -8.31
CA LEU A 58 -2.60 -18.75 -7.03
C LEU A 58 -2.96 -19.96 -6.17
N ASP A 59 -2.62 -19.89 -4.90
CA ASP A 59 -3.13 -20.83 -3.91
C ASP A 59 -4.57 -20.44 -3.55
N ALA A 60 -5.51 -21.28 -3.93
CA ALA A 60 -6.94 -21.03 -3.72
C ALA A 60 -7.36 -21.09 -2.24
N GLN A 61 -6.62 -21.82 -1.40
CA GLN A 61 -6.94 -21.94 0.02
C GLN A 61 -6.52 -20.70 0.80
N THR A 62 -5.33 -20.19 0.51
CA THR A 62 -4.75 -19.03 1.19
C THR A 62 -5.00 -17.72 0.47
N ARG A 63 -5.49 -17.75 -0.78
CA ARG A 63 -5.65 -16.60 -1.68
C ARG A 63 -4.37 -15.79 -1.81
N THR A 64 -3.28 -16.49 -2.04
CA THR A 64 -1.95 -15.88 -2.15
C THR A 64 -1.21 -16.40 -3.37
N PHE A 65 -0.15 -15.71 -3.75
CA PHE A 65 0.79 -16.14 -4.77
C PHE A 65 2.23 -16.00 -4.28
N GLY A 66 3.09 -16.85 -4.81
CA GLY A 66 4.52 -16.84 -4.50
C GLY A 66 5.27 -15.80 -5.32
N VAL A 67 6.16 -15.08 -4.66
CA VAL A 67 7.09 -14.13 -5.28
C VAL A 67 8.51 -14.52 -4.90
N GLU A 68 9.36 -14.74 -5.90
CA GLU A 68 10.78 -14.96 -5.70
C GLU A 68 11.51 -13.63 -5.79
N ILE A 69 12.30 -13.31 -4.77
CA ILE A 69 13.10 -12.09 -4.67
C ILE A 69 14.56 -12.50 -4.62
N THR A 70 15.38 -11.93 -5.49
CA THR A 70 16.83 -12.13 -5.48
C THR A 70 17.51 -11.00 -4.73
N ILE A 71 18.41 -11.34 -3.81
CA ILE A 71 19.18 -10.39 -3.00
C ILE A 71 20.67 -10.62 -3.32
N PRO A 72 21.42 -9.56 -3.69
CA PRO A 72 22.88 -9.62 -3.76
C PRO A 72 23.45 -9.84 -2.35
N ASN A 73 24.41 -10.73 -2.21
CA ASN A 73 25.05 -11.06 -0.92
C ASN A 73 26.57 -11.15 -1.08
N ALA A 74 27.17 -10.15 -1.72
CA ALA A 74 28.61 -10.16 -2.03
C ALA A 74 29.50 -10.28 -0.77
N ASN A 75 29.03 -9.77 0.36
CA ASN A 75 29.75 -9.86 1.63
C ASN A 75 29.40 -11.12 2.44
N GLU A 76 28.60 -12.02 1.88
CA GLU A 76 28.19 -13.29 2.47
C GLU A 76 27.62 -13.17 3.91
N ARG A 77 27.04 -12.03 4.23
CA ARG A 77 26.45 -11.76 5.57
C ARG A 77 25.14 -12.49 5.78
N LEU A 78 24.35 -12.62 4.73
CA LEU A 78 23.11 -13.36 4.78
C LEU A 78 23.37 -14.86 4.58
N ARG A 79 22.64 -15.70 5.31
CA ARG A 79 22.78 -17.15 5.23
C ARG A 79 21.44 -17.78 4.85
N PRO A 80 21.44 -18.86 4.05
CA PRO A 80 20.25 -19.66 3.83
C PRO A 80 19.65 -20.13 5.16
N GLY A 81 18.32 -20.12 5.26
CA GLY A 81 17.60 -20.49 6.48
C GLY A 81 17.30 -19.33 7.43
N MET A 82 17.83 -18.11 7.18
CA MET A 82 17.41 -16.92 7.94
C MET A 82 15.96 -16.57 7.62
N TYR A 83 15.24 -16.13 8.67
CA TYR A 83 13.92 -15.52 8.47
C TYR A 83 14.08 -14.11 7.94
N ALA A 84 13.35 -13.79 6.86
CA ALA A 84 13.41 -12.50 6.22
C ALA A 84 12.00 -11.92 6.05
N ARG A 85 11.86 -10.62 6.24
CA ARG A 85 10.65 -9.86 5.98
C ARG A 85 10.84 -9.01 4.74
N ALA A 86 9.95 -9.16 3.77
CA ALA A 86 9.95 -8.40 2.52
C ALA A 86 8.93 -7.27 2.59
N THR A 87 9.37 -6.04 2.37
CA THR A 87 8.51 -4.85 2.28
C THR A 87 8.49 -4.37 0.84
N PHE A 88 7.33 -4.49 0.20
CA PHE A 88 7.14 -4.04 -1.18
C PHE A 88 6.74 -2.58 -1.19
N ASN A 89 7.48 -1.76 -1.91
CA ASN A 89 7.06 -0.39 -2.19
C ASN A 89 6.04 -0.41 -3.35
N MET A 90 4.78 -0.20 -3.02
CA MET A 90 3.68 -0.21 -3.99
C MET A 90 3.53 1.13 -4.74
N GLY A 91 4.50 2.04 -4.57
CA GLY A 91 4.43 3.39 -5.12
C GLY A 91 3.49 4.30 -4.32
N THR A 92 3.46 5.56 -4.70
CA THR A 92 2.50 6.55 -4.22
C THR A 92 1.33 6.63 -5.19
N ARG A 93 0.12 6.43 -4.69
CA ARG A 93 -1.07 6.86 -5.45
C ARG A 93 -1.27 8.34 -5.20
N ALA A 94 -1.35 9.10 -6.28
CA ALA A 94 -1.80 10.46 -6.18
C ALA A 94 -3.23 10.46 -5.61
N GLY A 95 -3.45 11.25 -4.59
CA GLY A 95 -4.76 11.44 -3.97
C GLY A 95 -4.76 12.77 -3.24
N VAL A 96 -5.93 13.32 -3.02
CA VAL A 96 -6.11 14.57 -2.30
C VAL A 96 -6.21 14.27 -0.81
N MET A 97 -5.35 14.90 -0.01
CA MET A 97 -5.44 14.80 1.45
C MET A 97 -6.44 15.84 1.96
N VAL A 98 -7.46 15.40 2.66
CA VAL A 98 -8.45 16.27 3.32
C VAL A 98 -8.53 15.94 4.80
N ASP A 99 -9.03 16.85 5.59
CA ASP A 99 -9.29 16.59 7.01
C ASP A 99 -10.36 15.50 7.16
N ASP A 100 -10.13 14.54 8.05
CA ASP A 100 -11.03 13.40 8.24
C ASP A 100 -12.48 13.84 8.57
N VAL A 101 -12.61 14.96 9.27
CA VAL A 101 -13.91 15.55 9.59
C VAL A 101 -14.71 15.97 8.35
N ALA A 102 -14.06 16.28 7.22
CA ALA A 102 -14.72 16.65 5.97
C ALA A 102 -15.43 15.46 5.31
N VAL A 103 -14.98 14.22 5.58
CA VAL A 103 -15.52 13.03 4.96
C VAL A 103 -16.65 12.45 5.79
N GLN A 104 -17.85 12.59 5.28
CA GLN A 104 -19.06 12.14 5.94
C GLN A 104 -19.47 10.74 5.46
N LYS A 105 -20.15 9.99 6.32
CA LYS A 105 -20.75 8.70 5.96
C LYS A 105 -22.22 8.90 5.67
N GLN A 106 -22.70 8.39 4.55
CA GLN A 106 -24.12 8.42 4.24
C GLN A 106 -24.88 7.46 5.16
N ALA A 107 -25.95 7.96 5.77
CA ALA A 107 -26.78 7.14 6.64
C ALA A 107 -27.37 5.95 5.87
N GLY A 108 -27.25 4.75 6.43
CA GLY A 108 -27.75 3.51 5.82
C GLY A 108 -26.90 2.91 4.70
N SER A 109 -25.76 3.51 4.36
CA SER A 109 -24.82 2.95 3.37
C SER A 109 -23.38 2.95 3.85
N ALA A 110 -22.49 2.28 3.10
CA ALA A 110 -21.06 2.34 3.33
C ALA A 110 -20.39 3.49 2.55
N GLU A 111 -21.15 4.24 1.77
CA GLU A 111 -20.63 5.28 0.90
C GLU A 111 -20.17 6.50 1.70
N ARG A 112 -19.09 7.11 1.21
CA ARG A 112 -18.53 8.34 1.75
C ARG A 112 -18.80 9.49 0.81
N PHE A 113 -19.01 10.67 1.39
CA PHE A 113 -19.22 11.89 0.63
C PHE A 113 -18.57 13.09 1.31
N VAL A 114 -18.35 14.12 0.52
CA VAL A 114 -17.91 15.44 0.95
C VAL A 114 -18.83 16.52 0.38
N TYR A 115 -18.79 17.69 0.97
CA TYR A 115 -19.34 18.91 0.35
C TYR A 115 -18.19 19.72 -0.22
N VAL A 116 -18.11 19.79 -1.55
CA VAL A 116 -17.17 20.66 -2.26
C VAL A 116 -17.79 22.05 -2.36
N ILE A 117 -16.99 23.08 -2.06
CA ILE A 117 -17.45 24.47 -2.18
C ILE A 117 -16.90 25.03 -3.49
N LYS A 118 -17.82 25.34 -4.40
CA LYS A 118 -17.49 25.94 -5.68
C LYS A 118 -18.35 27.18 -5.90
N ASP A 119 -17.70 28.31 -6.17
CA ASP A 119 -18.38 29.60 -6.40
C ASP A 119 -19.38 29.98 -5.29
N GLY A 120 -19.05 29.68 -4.02
CA GLY A 120 -19.91 29.94 -2.87
C GLY A 120 -21.15 29.05 -2.77
N VAL A 121 -21.12 27.88 -3.47
CA VAL A 121 -22.21 26.91 -3.45
C VAL A 121 -21.65 25.56 -2.98
N ALA A 122 -22.37 24.88 -2.10
CA ALA A 122 -22.02 23.54 -1.64
C ALA A 122 -22.53 22.46 -2.62
N GLU A 123 -21.63 21.67 -3.14
CA GLU A 123 -21.91 20.54 -4.02
C GLU A 123 -21.68 19.24 -3.27
N PHE A 124 -22.71 18.41 -3.18
CA PHE A 124 -22.60 17.06 -2.62
C PHE A 124 -21.89 16.14 -3.61
N ARG A 125 -20.83 15.46 -3.15
CA ARG A 125 -20.07 14.58 -4.02
C ARG A 125 -19.63 13.31 -3.30
N PHE A 126 -19.93 12.15 -3.89
CA PHE A 126 -19.40 10.88 -3.42
C PHE A 126 -17.90 10.81 -3.66
N VAL A 127 -17.20 10.24 -2.67
CA VAL A 127 -15.76 10.08 -2.72
C VAL A 127 -15.38 8.66 -2.28
N ARG A 128 -14.26 8.21 -2.78
CA ARG A 128 -13.64 6.97 -2.31
C ARG A 128 -12.45 7.32 -1.43
N ASP A 129 -12.62 7.08 -0.14
CA ASP A 129 -11.56 7.27 0.83
C ASP A 129 -10.52 6.12 0.77
N GLY A 130 -9.29 6.46 1.14
CA GLY A 130 -8.16 5.55 1.23
C GLY A 130 -7.60 5.51 2.64
N ARG A 131 -6.26 5.58 2.74
CA ARG A 131 -5.56 5.51 4.02
C ARG A 131 -5.72 6.80 4.82
N ARG A 132 -5.95 6.65 6.13
CA ARG A 132 -5.89 7.74 7.09
C ARG A 132 -4.48 7.91 7.65
N VAL A 133 -4.06 9.15 7.78
CA VAL A 133 -2.75 9.52 8.34
C VAL A 133 -2.96 10.68 9.30
N GLY A 134 -2.92 10.40 10.60
CA GLY A 134 -3.27 11.39 11.63
C GLY A 134 -4.74 11.82 11.52
N ASP A 135 -4.96 13.12 11.43
CA ASP A 135 -6.25 13.78 11.28
C ASP A 135 -6.72 13.93 9.83
N LYS A 136 -5.93 13.41 8.88
CA LYS A 136 -6.21 13.51 7.43
C LYS A 136 -6.49 12.16 6.81
N VAL A 137 -7.35 12.18 5.79
CA VAL A 137 -7.67 11.02 4.96
C VAL A 137 -7.33 11.30 3.50
N ASN A 138 -6.73 10.32 2.86
CA ASN A 138 -6.45 10.37 1.44
C ASN A 138 -7.71 10.03 0.64
N ILE A 139 -8.14 10.91 -0.24
CA ILE A 139 -9.23 10.66 -1.20
C ILE A 139 -8.61 10.15 -2.49
N ILE A 140 -8.97 8.93 -2.86
CA ILE A 140 -8.43 8.23 -4.04
C ILE A 140 -9.20 8.65 -5.30
N ASP A 141 -10.49 8.97 -5.16
CA ASP A 141 -11.38 9.26 -6.27
C ASP A 141 -12.53 10.19 -5.83
N GLY A 142 -12.98 11.05 -6.72
CA GLY A 142 -14.09 11.98 -6.48
C GLY A 142 -13.69 13.39 -6.04
N LEU A 143 -12.37 13.68 -5.88
CA LEU A 143 -11.86 15.01 -5.52
C LEU A 143 -10.64 15.37 -6.35
N GLU A 144 -10.54 16.62 -6.76
CA GLU A 144 -9.40 17.18 -7.48
C GLU A 144 -8.55 18.05 -6.54
N ALA A 145 -7.26 18.15 -6.86
CA ALA A 145 -6.35 19.00 -6.09
C ALA A 145 -6.71 20.47 -6.25
N GLY A 146 -6.82 21.17 -5.12
CA GLY A 146 -7.20 22.59 -5.08
C GLY A 146 -8.69 22.84 -4.86
N GLU A 147 -9.54 21.82 -4.86
CA GLU A 147 -10.94 21.98 -4.47
C GLU A 147 -11.06 22.24 -2.97
N GLN A 148 -11.96 23.13 -2.61
CA GLN A 148 -12.28 23.44 -1.22
C GLN A 148 -13.39 22.53 -0.71
N VAL A 149 -13.20 21.94 0.47
CA VAL A 149 -14.19 21.06 1.10
C VAL A 149 -14.64 21.64 2.43
N ALA A 150 -15.91 21.46 2.74
CA ALA A 150 -16.46 21.90 4.02
C ALA A 150 -15.93 21.00 5.14
N THR A 151 -15.47 21.60 6.24
CA THR A 151 -15.00 20.91 7.45
C THR A 151 -15.96 21.03 8.62
N THR A 152 -16.98 21.89 8.50
CA THR A 152 -17.96 22.16 9.56
C THR A 152 -19.39 22.31 9.00
N SER A 153 -20.37 22.42 9.89
CA SER A 153 -21.77 22.78 9.59
C SER A 153 -22.51 21.78 8.67
N PHE A 154 -22.11 20.53 8.61
CA PHE A 154 -22.69 19.50 7.72
C PHE A 154 -24.21 19.34 7.81
N ILE A 155 -24.80 19.51 9.03
CA ILE A 155 -26.25 19.38 9.26
C ILE A 155 -27.05 20.46 8.49
N ARG A 156 -26.39 21.57 8.18
CA ARG A 156 -27.02 22.70 7.49
C ARG A 156 -26.75 22.71 6.00
N LEU A 157 -25.83 21.85 5.53
CA LEU A 157 -25.44 21.77 4.12
C LEU A 157 -26.41 20.86 3.36
N THR A 158 -26.81 21.31 2.20
CA THR A 158 -27.54 20.54 1.19
C THR A 158 -26.96 20.87 -0.18
N ASN A 159 -27.10 19.94 -1.12
CA ASN A 159 -26.63 20.15 -2.47
C ASN A 159 -27.23 21.43 -3.09
N GLY A 160 -26.42 22.30 -3.67
CA GLY A 160 -26.82 23.54 -4.28
C GLY A 160 -27.04 24.74 -3.31
N LYS A 161 -26.75 24.56 -2.01
CA LYS A 161 -26.93 25.63 -1.03
C LYS A 161 -25.80 26.64 -1.11
N LYS A 162 -26.17 27.92 -1.13
CA LYS A 162 -25.20 29.02 -0.99
C LYS A 162 -24.59 29.03 0.40
N VAL A 163 -23.29 29.18 0.46
CA VAL A 163 -22.47 29.16 1.68
C VAL A 163 -21.50 30.33 1.68
N GLU A 164 -21.18 30.81 2.86
CA GLU A 164 -20.13 31.79 3.08
C GLU A 164 -18.93 31.04 3.70
N ILE A 165 -17.73 31.24 3.12
CA ILE A 165 -16.51 30.59 3.59
C ILE A 165 -15.99 31.44 4.74
N ILE A 166 -15.93 30.86 5.93
CA ILE A 166 -15.26 31.44 7.08
C ILE A 166 -13.89 30.72 7.12
N ALA A 167 -12.83 31.44 6.75
CA ALA A 167 -11.47 30.91 6.89
C ALA A 167 -11.08 31.02 8.38
N GLU A 168 -10.63 29.89 8.96
CA GLU A 168 -9.93 29.86 10.24
C GLU A 168 -8.45 30.13 10.06
#